data_efc9575fc403a93ff2745237547ead73
#
_entry.id   efc9575fc403a93ff2745237547ead73
#
_cell.length_a   1.000
_cell.length_b   1.000
_cell.length_c   1.000
_cell.angle_alpha   90.00
_cell.angle_beta   90.00
_cell.angle_gamma   90.00
#
_symmetry.space_group_name_H-M   'P 1'
#
loop_
_entity.id
_entity.type
_entity.pdbx_description
1 polymer ?
#
loop_
_entity_poly.entity_id
_entity_poly.type
_entity_poly.pdbx_seq_one_letter_code
_entity_poly.pdbx_strand_id
1 'polypeptide(L)'
;MLDVGCGNGYHCWRMLGAGAKLALGIDPTPLYVYQFQALQRYINKSQVNVFPLGIDDMPDDLACFDTVFSMGLLYHRRAPLDHLLQLHSLLREGGELVLETLVIEGKKGEVLAPHGRYACMPNVWFIPTVSTLEHWLTRMGYANIRCIDVSKTTPKEQRATDWMGFHSLVDFLDPHNPNLTLEGYPAPQRAIILATKPR
;
A
#
# COMPACT_ATOMS: atom_id res chain seq x y z
N MET A 1 -7.95 2.19 13.74
CA MET A 1 -6.93 1.96 12.70
C MET A 1 -6.82 3.15 11.76
N LEU A 2 -5.68 3.29 11.09
CA LEU A 2 -5.45 4.26 10.01
C LEU A 2 -5.10 3.53 8.71
N ASP A 3 -5.65 3.98 7.58
CA ASP A 3 -5.30 3.51 6.23
C ASP A 3 -4.64 4.66 5.46
N VAL A 4 -3.36 4.51 5.14
CA VAL A 4 -2.55 5.53 4.45
C VAL A 4 -2.54 5.25 2.95
N GLY A 5 -2.99 6.21 2.15
CA GLY A 5 -3.27 6.01 0.73
C GLY A 5 -4.54 5.19 0.51
N CYS A 6 -5.58 5.50 1.29
CA CYS A 6 -6.78 4.68 1.41
C CYS A 6 -7.69 4.69 0.17
N GLY A 7 -7.39 5.51 -0.84
CA GLY A 7 -8.27 5.70 -1.98
C GLY A 7 -9.68 6.11 -1.53
N ASN A 8 -10.69 5.42 -2.01
CA ASN A 8 -12.09 5.66 -1.64
C ASN A 8 -12.52 4.99 -0.32
N GLY A 9 -11.57 4.57 0.52
CA GLY A 9 -11.82 4.05 1.86
C GLY A 9 -12.28 2.59 1.93
N TYR A 10 -12.02 1.78 0.91
CA TYR A 10 -12.42 0.37 0.89
C TYR A 10 -11.99 -0.39 2.15
N HIS A 11 -10.72 -0.32 2.52
CA HIS A 11 -10.21 -1.01 3.71
C HIS A 11 -10.79 -0.42 5.02
N CYS A 12 -11.01 0.90 5.07
CA CYS A 12 -11.65 1.53 6.22
C CYS A 12 -13.05 0.94 6.47
N TRP A 13 -13.86 0.78 5.43
CA TRP A 13 -15.18 0.14 5.52
C TRP A 13 -15.09 -1.33 5.93
N ARG A 14 -14.13 -2.07 5.35
CA ARG A 14 -13.91 -3.48 5.69
C ARG A 14 -13.50 -3.67 7.14
N MET A 15 -12.64 -2.80 7.66
CA MET A 15 -12.18 -2.85 9.05
C MET A 15 -13.29 -2.48 10.05
N LEU A 16 -14.17 -1.51 9.71
CA LEU A 16 -15.36 -1.28 10.52
C LEU A 16 -16.23 -2.54 10.58
N GLY A 17 -16.48 -3.18 9.43
CA GLY A 17 -17.24 -4.44 9.37
C GLY A 17 -16.58 -5.59 10.14
N ALA A 18 -15.26 -5.59 10.30
CA ALA A 18 -14.50 -6.53 11.10
C ALA A 18 -14.44 -6.17 12.61
N GLY A 19 -15.12 -5.10 13.03
CA GLY A 19 -15.23 -4.72 14.44
C GLY A 19 -14.27 -3.62 14.91
N ALA A 20 -13.59 -2.92 14.00
CA ALA A 20 -12.81 -1.74 14.39
C ALA A 20 -13.73 -0.68 15.00
N LYS A 21 -13.33 -0.09 16.14
CA LYS A 21 -14.09 0.97 16.82
C LYS A 21 -14.07 2.28 16.03
N LEU A 22 -12.96 2.56 15.36
CA LEU A 22 -12.73 3.74 14.53
C LEU A 22 -11.80 3.35 13.38
N ALA A 23 -12.18 3.71 12.16
CA ALA A 23 -11.36 3.55 10.97
C ALA A 23 -11.20 4.92 10.30
N LEU A 24 -9.97 5.38 10.20
CA LEU A 24 -9.61 6.61 9.50
C LEU A 24 -8.81 6.28 8.25
N GLY A 25 -9.04 7.02 7.19
CA GLY A 25 -8.24 6.97 5.97
C GLY A 25 -7.69 8.34 5.63
N ILE A 26 -6.54 8.37 5.01
CA ILE A 26 -5.95 9.57 4.39
C ILE A 26 -5.59 9.28 2.93
N ASP A 27 -5.96 10.20 2.05
CA ASP A 27 -5.57 10.17 0.64
C ASP A 27 -5.57 11.59 0.08
N PRO A 28 -4.48 12.06 -0.56
CA PRO A 28 -4.40 13.43 -1.06
C PRO A 28 -5.25 13.66 -2.33
N THR A 29 -5.86 12.62 -2.90
CA THR A 29 -6.61 12.70 -4.16
C THR A 29 -8.07 13.08 -3.90
N PRO A 30 -8.52 14.30 -4.23
CA PRO A 30 -9.87 14.76 -3.92
C PRO A 30 -10.98 13.86 -4.49
N LEU A 31 -10.76 13.27 -5.67
CA LEU A 31 -11.74 12.38 -6.30
C LEU A 31 -12.10 11.20 -5.41
N TYR A 32 -11.12 10.56 -4.78
CA TYR A 32 -11.34 9.42 -3.90
C TYR A 32 -12.08 9.83 -2.62
N VAL A 33 -11.73 10.99 -2.07
CA VAL A 33 -12.41 11.55 -0.90
C VAL A 33 -13.88 11.84 -1.20
N TYR A 34 -14.19 12.40 -2.38
CA TYR A 34 -15.58 12.63 -2.79
C TYR A 34 -16.34 11.31 -3.02
N GLN A 35 -15.71 10.29 -3.59
CA GLN A 35 -16.32 8.95 -3.71
C GLN A 35 -16.66 8.37 -2.34
N PHE A 36 -15.73 8.47 -1.39
CA PHE A 36 -15.97 8.06 -0.01
C PHE A 36 -17.15 8.84 0.61
N GLN A 37 -17.14 10.17 0.51
CA GLN A 37 -18.19 11.02 1.07
C GLN A 37 -19.59 10.71 0.48
N ALA A 38 -19.65 10.39 -0.81
CA ALA A 38 -20.90 9.97 -1.44
C ALA A 38 -21.44 8.68 -0.80
N LEU A 39 -20.59 7.67 -0.60
CA LEU A 39 -20.99 6.43 0.10
C LEU A 39 -21.35 6.68 1.55
N GLN A 40 -20.59 7.53 2.26
CA GLN A 40 -20.79 7.86 3.67
C GLN A 40 -22.18 8.43 3.93
N ARG A 41 -22.74 9.22 3.02
CA ARG A 41 -24.10 9.78 3.12
C ARG A 41 -25.17 8.70 3.17
N TYR A 42 -24.98 7.59 2.46
CA TYR A 42 -25.94 6.47 2.44
C TYR A 42 -25.73 5.51 3.62
N ILE A 43 -24.47 5.22 3.95
CA ILE A 43 -24.13 4.26 5.01
C ILE A 43 -24.30 4.89 6.39
N ASN A 44 -24.05 6.18 6.53
CA ASN A 44 -24.22 7.00 7.73
C ASN A 44 -23.58 6.41 9.01
N LYS A 45 -22.27 6.04 8.91
CA LYS A 45 -21.49 5.52 10.03
C LYS A 45 -20.39 6.51 10.41
N SER A 46 -20.52 7.18 11.55
CA SER A 46 -19.57 8.18 12.04
C SER A 46 -18.20 7.63 12.42
N GLN A 47 -18.09 6.30 12.57
CA GLN A 47 -16.85 5.61 12.94
C GLN A 47 -15.87 5.45 11.77
N VAL A 48 -16.24 5.81 10.54
CA VAL A 48 -15.35 5.78 9.36
C VAL A 48 -15.26 7.16 8.76
N ASN A 49 -14.04 7.65 8.57
CA ASN A 49 -13.79 8.94 7.92
C ASN A 49 -12.56 8.87 7.03
N VAL A 50 -12.58 9.62 5.92
CA VAL A 50 -11.44 9.79 5.01
C VAL A 50 -11.16 11.28 4.87
N PHE A 51 -9.89 11.64 5.04
CA PHE A 51 -9.42 13.02 4.97
C PHE A 51 -8.53 13.24 3.74
N PRO A 52 -8.61 14.42 3.10
CA PRO A 52 -7.78 14.79 1.95
C PRO A 52 -6.36 15.19 2.38
N LEU A 53 -5.63 14.23 2.96
CA LEU A 53 -4.28 14.43 3.53
C LEU A 53 -3.31 13.41 2.95
N GLY A 54 -2.07 13.84 2.71
CA GLY A 54 -0.95 12.92 2.54
C GLY A 54 -0.35 12.51 3.88
N ILE A 55 0.51 11.50 3.90
CA ILE A 55 1.20 11.11 5.12
C ILE A 55 2.12 12.22 5.64
N ASP A 56 2.66 13.02 4.72
CA ASP A 56 3.54 14.16 5.04
C ASP A 56 2.80 15.31 5.74
N ASP A 57 1.46 15.30 5.74
CA ASP A 57 0.60 16.28 6.44
C ASP A 57 0.23 15.82 7.87
N MET A 58 0.64 14.59 8.25
CA MET A 58 0.33 14.02 9.56
C MET A 58 1.30 14.55 10.62
N PRO A 59 0.83 14.78 11.87
CA PRO A 59 1.72 15.11 12.97
C PRO A 59 2.73 14.00 13.26
N ASP A 60 3.98 14.36 13.54
CA ASP A 60 5.10 13.44 13.74
C ASP A 60 4.98 12.57 15.00
N ASP A 61 4.23 13.02 16.01
CA ASP A 61 4.13 12.40 17.34
C ASP A 61 2.76 11.80 17.66
N LEU A 62 1.97 11.51 16.65
CA LEU A 62 0.57 11.09 16.86
C LEU A 62 0.44 9.75 17.60
N ALA A 63 1.31 8.77 17.35
CA ALA A 63 1.53 7.49 18.04
C ALA A 63 0.28 6.85 18.71
N CYS A 64 -0.88 6.87 18.05
CA CYS A 64 -2.16 6.50 18.67
C CYS A 64 -2.89 5.33 17.99
N PHE A 65 -2.42 4.88 16.83
CA PHE A 65 -3.14 3.85 16.09
C PHE A 65 -2.72 2.44 16.50
N ASP A 66 -3.71 1.58 16.76
CA ASP A 66 -3.49 0.14 17.01
C ASP A 66 -2.98 -0.56 15.77
N THR A 67 -3.47 -0.15 14.59
CA THR A 67 -3.12 -0.72 13.29
C THR A 67 -3.00 0.39 12.27
N VAL A 68 -1.94 0.33 11.47
CA VAL A 68 -1.73 1.21 10.31
C VAL A 68 -1.63 0.35 9.07
N PHE A 69 -2.43 0.68 8.04
CA PHE A 69 -2.36 0.09 6.71
C PHE A 69 -1.58 1.01 5.77
N SER A 70 -0.76 0.41 4.91
CA SER A 70 -0.16 1.04 3.74
C SER A 70 -0.19 0.03 2.60
N MET A 71 -1.27 0.08 1.81
CA MET A 71 -1.59 -0.91 0.79
C MET A 71 -1.37 -0.31 -0.60
N GLY A 72 -0.36 -0.82 -1.35
CA GLY A 72 -0.08 -0.36 -2.70
C GLY A 72 0.61 1.00 -2.80
N LEU A 73 1.28 1.48 -1.75
CA LEU A 73 1.80 2.84 -1.70
C LEU A 73 3.33 2.94 -1.69
N LEU A 74 4.04 2.00 -1.05
CA LEU A 74 5.49 2.12 -0.79
C LEU A 74 6.31 2.31 -2.07
N TYR A 75 6.00 1.59 -3.14
CA TYR A 75 6.71 1.69 -4.41
C TYR A 75 6.51 3.02 -5.15
N HIS A 76 5.51 3.80 -4.76
CA HIS A 76 5.28 5.16 -5.24
C HIS A 76 6.06 6.23 -4.45
N ARG A 77 6.68 5.87 -3.33
CA ARG A 77 7.43 6.80 -2.49
C ARG A 77 8.87 6.94 -2.98
N ARG A 78 9.34 8.18 -3.20
CA ARG A 78 10.74 8.49 -3.55
C ARG A 78 11.70 8.23 -2.39
N ALA A 79 11.22 8.37 -1.16
CA ALA A 79 11.95 8.07 0.07
C ALA A 79 11.22 6.94 0.82
N PRO A 80 11.37 5.66 0.38
CA PRO A 80 10.62 4.55 0.97
C PRO A 80 10.96 4.30 2.44
N LEU A 81 12.20 4.55 2.86
CA LEU A 81 12.61 4.37 4.26
C LEU A 81 11.98 5.43 5.16
N ASP A 82 11.91 6.69 4.71
CA ASP A 82 11.25 7.76 5.46
C ASP A 82 9.74 7.46 5.59
N HIS A 83 9.13 6.92 4.53
CA HIS A 83 7.74 6.49 4.59
C HIS A 83 7.53 5.40 5.66
N LEU A 84 8.42 4.40 5.75
CA LEU A 84 8.34 3.38 6.79
C LEU A 84 8.51 3.96 8.19
N LEU A 85 9.38 4.97 8.38
CA LEU A 85 9.52 5.69 9.65
C LEU A 85 8.25 6.49 9.99
N GLN A 86 7.66 7.18 9.03
CA GLN A 86 6.39 7.90 9.21
C GLN A 86 5.26 6.95 9.63
N LEU A 87 5.13 5.78 8.99
CA LEU A 87 4.15 4.76 9.40
C LEU A 87 4.42 4.26 10.84
N HIS A 88 5.70 4.10 11.21
CA HIS A 88 6.09 3.69 12.55
C HIS A 88 5.72 4.75 13.61
N SER A 89 5.89 6.04 13.32
CA SER A 89 5.55 7.12 14.25
C SER A 89 4.05 7.18 14.56
N LEU A 90 3.21 6.82 13.60
CA LEU A 90 1.75 6.80 13.74
C LEU A 90 1.24 5.65 14.63
N LEU A 91 1.99 4.54 14.71
CA LEU A 91 1.64 3.40 15.56
C LEU A 91 1.88 3.70 17.03
N ARG A 92 0.94 3.30 17.90
CA ARG A 92 1.22 3.20 19.33
C ARG A 92 2.20 2.06 19.63
N GLU A 93 2.79 2.05 20.81
CA GLU A 93 3.56 0.89 21.28
C GLU A 93 2.72 -0.40 21.24
N GLY A 94 3.29 -1.46 20.69
CA GLY A 94 2.60 -2.72 20.42
C GLY A 94 1.59 -2.68 19.27
N GLY A 95 1.50 -1.58 18.54
CA GLY A 95 0.66 -1.47 17.34
C GLY A 95 1.24 -2.23 16.15
N GLU A 96 0.40 -2.56 15.17
CA GLU A 96 0.76 -3.40 14.02
C GLU A 96 0.65 -2.63 12.70
N LEU A 97 1.70 -2.74 11.88
CA LEU A 97 1.72 -2.34 10.48
C LEU A 97 1.23 -3.50 9.61
N VAL A 98 0.33 -3.19 8.68
CA VAL A 98 -0.04 -4.07 7.55
C VAL A 98 0.42 -3.38 6.27
N LEU A 99 1.47 -3.91 5.68
CA LEU A 99 2.12 -3.34 4.49
C LEU A 99 1.92 -4.26 3.30
N GLU A 100 1.32 -3.75 2.23
CA GLU A 100 1.31 -4.41 0.93
C GLU A 100 2.11 -3.57 -0.06
N THR A 101 3.00 -4.21 -0.82
CA THR A 101 3.81 -3.52 -1.83
C THR A 101 4.27 -4.46 -2.94
N LEU A 102 4.69 -3.86 -4.06
CA LEU A 102 5.38 -4.61 -5.12
C LEU A 102 6.71 -5.16 -4.59
N VAL A 103 7.05 -6.37 -5.01
CA VAL A 103 8.31 -7.03 -4.74
C VAL A 103 8.85 -7.74 -5.98
N ILE A 104 10.16 -8.03 -5.99
CA ILE A 104 10.82 -8.88 -6.98
C ILE A 104 11.40 -10.14 -6.32
N GLU A 105 11.59 -11.18 -7.11
CA GLU A 105 12.41 -12.33 -6.73
C GLU A 105 13.89 -11.90 -6.71
N GLY A 106 14.66 -12.44 -5.76
CA GLY A 106 16.09 -12.14 -5.67
C GLY A 106 16.64 -12.30 -4.25
N LYS A 107 17.86 -11.80 -4.05
CA LYS A 107 18.62 -11.93 -2.80
C LYS A 107 18.40 -10.70 -1.91
N LYS A 108 18.75 -10.85 -0.63
CA LYS A 108 18.80 -9.73 0.31
C LYS A 108 19.76 -8.64 -0.20
N GLY A 109 19.30 -7.40 -0.17
CA GLY A 109 20.01 -6.22 -0.67
C GLY A 109 19.65 -5.85 -2.11
N GLU A 110 18.94 -6.71 -2.85
CA GLU A 110 18.52 -6.39 -4.20
C GLU A 110 17.25 -5.53 -4.21
N VAL A 111 17.26 -4.53 -5.08
CA VAL A 111 16.15 -3.60 -5.31
C VAL A 111 16.13 -3.27 -6.80
N LEU A 112 14.98 -3.42 -7.43
CA LEU A 112 14.76 -2.94 -8.79
C LEU A 112 14.40 -1.44 -8.72
N ALA A 113 15.21 -0.60 -9.38
CA ALA A 113 14.90 0.79 -9.65
C ALA A 113 14.60 0.93 -11.16
N PRO A 114 13.34 1.05 -11.58
CA PRO A 114 12.99 1.12 -12.98
C PRO A 114 13.56 2.37 -13.65
N HIS A 115 14.06 2.25 -14.87
CA HIS A 115 14.56 3.36 -15.66
C HIS A 115 13.41 4.06 -16.40
N GLY A 116 12.50 4.69 -15.66
CA GLY A 116 11.33 5.37 -16.22
C GLY A 116 10.03 4.76 -15.71
N ARG A 117 9.39 3.88 -16.48
CA ARG A 117 8.11 3.25 -16.08
C ARG A 117 8.31 1.81 -15.63
N TYR A 118 7.37 1.32 -14.84
CA TYR A 118 7.18 -0.07 -14.52
C TYR A 118 5.72 -0.45 -14.68
N ALA A 119 5.41 -1.42 -15.51
CA ALA A 119 4.02 -1.80 -15.87
C ALA A 119 3.18 -0.57 -16.22
N CYS A 120 3.70 0.26 -17.12
CA CYS A 120 3.16 1.55 -17.56
C CYS A 120 3.02 2.65 -16.49
N MET A 121 3.32 2.38 -15.23
CA MET A 121 3.29 3.37 -14.15
C MET A 121 4.57 4.22 -14.14
N PRO A 122 4.47 5.56 -14.29
CA PRO A 122 5.65 6.44 -14.34
C PRO A 122 6.21 6.79 -12.96
N ASN A 123 5.50 6.43 -11.90
CA ASN A 123 5.79 6.82 -10.51
C ASN A 123 6.17 5.63 -9.62
N VAL A 124 6.78 4.59 -10.18
CA VAL A 124 7.38 3.49 -9.42
C VAL A 124 8.87 3.75 -9.28
N TRP A 125 9.35 3.79 -8.04
CA TRP A 125 10.74 4.20 -7.75
C TRP A 125 11.62 3.03 -7.32
N PHE A 126 11.13 2.20 -6.38
CA PHE A 126 11.90 1.10 -5.81
C PHE A 126 11.01 -0.10 -5.56
N ILE A 127 11.43 -1.26 -6.05
CA ILE A 127 10.76 -2.54 -5.82
C ILE A 127 11.78 -3.48 -5.18
N PRO A 128 11.75 -3.68 -3.85
CA PRO A 128 12.70 -4.53 -3.13
C PRO A 128 12.36 -6.02 -3.30
N THR A 129 13.31 -6.90 -2.98
CA THR A 129 12.99 -8.28 -2.62
C THR A 129 12.31 -8.33 -1.24
N VAL A 130 11.57 -9.39 -0.96
CA VAL A 130 10.94 -9.58 0.37
C VAL A 130 11.98 -9.48 1.48
N SER A 131 13.13 -10.16 1.34
CA SER A 131 14.20 -10.13 2.33
C SER A 131 14.86 -8.76 2.52
N THR A 132 14.88 -7.94 1.47
CA THR A 132 15.33 -6.53 1.56
C THR A 132 14.32 -5.68 2.30
N LEU A 133 13.03 -5.87 2.01
CA LEU A 133 11.95 -5.15 2.67
C LEU A 133 11.89 -5.48 4.18
N GLU A 134 12.01 -6.74 4.55
CA GLU A 134 12.12 -7.16 5.97
C GLU A 134 13.33 -6.51 6.67
N HIS A 135 14.47 -6.42 5.96
CA HIS A 135 15.65 -5.72 6.48
C HIS A 135 15.41 -4.22 6.66
N TRP A 136 14.72 -3.57 5.71
CA TRP A 136 14.33 -2.15 5.85
C TRP A 136 13.46 -1.95 7.08
N LEU A 137 12.41 -2.76 7.25
CA LEU A 137 11.54 -2.70 8.42
C LEU A 137 12.31 -2.88 9.74
N THR A 138 13.23 -3.86 9.80
CA THR A 138 14.10 -4.04 10.98
C THR A 138 14.90 -2.78 11.28
N ARG A 139 15.50 -2.14 10.28
CA ARG A 139 16.27 -0.91 10.46
C ARG A 139 15.42 0.28 10.87
N MET A 140 14.15 0.29 10.50
CA MET A 140 13.17 1.34 10.87
C MET A 140 12.54 1.10 12.24
N GLY A 141 13.02 0.10 13.01
CA GLY A 141 12.59 -0.14 14.39
C GLY A 141 11.42 -1.10 14.54
N TYR A 142 10.96 -1.73 13.49
CA TYR A 142 9.90 -2.73 13.59
C TYR A 142 10.41 -4.08 14.12
N ALA A 143 9.54 -4.79 14.81
CA ALA A 143 9.75 -6.15 15.32
C ALA A 143 8.66 -7.11 14.79
N ASN A 144 8.83 -8.41 15.06
CA ASN A 144 7.87 -9.47 14.68
C ASN A 144 7.46 -9.42 13.20
N ILE A 145 8.44 -9.11 12.34
CA ILE A 145 8.24 -8.96 10.89
C ILE A 145 7.93 -10.32 10.28
N ARG A 146 6.82 -10.42 9.53
CA ARG A 146 6.35 -11.66 8.91
C ARG A 146 5.80 -11.36 7.52
N CYS A 147 6.38 -11.92 6.49
CA CYS A 147 5.74 -11.99 5.19
C CYS A 147 4.66 -13.08 5.25
N ILE A 148 3.40 -12.71 5.07
CA ILE A 148 2.24 -13.62 5.19
C ILE A 148 1.68 -14.04 3.84
N ASP A 149 1.98 -13.29 2.78
CA ASP A 149 1.59 -13.64 1.42
C ASP A 149 2.59 -13.06 0.41
N VAL A 150 2.82 -13.80 -0.66
CA VAL A 150 3.51 -13.34 -1.87
C VAL A 150 2.73 -13.87 -3.07
N SER A 151 2.09 -12.99 -3.80
CA SER A 151 1.22 -13.35 -4.92
C SER A 151 1.58 -12.58 -6.20
N LYS A 152 1.47 -13.24 -7.34
CA LYS A 152 1.53 -12.58 -8.65
C LYS A 152 0.20 -11.91 -8.91
N THR A 153 0.24 -10.65 -9.34
CA THR A 153 -0.96 -9.97 -9.81
C THR A 153 -1.48 -10.66 -11.06
N THR A 154 -2.75 -11.01 -11.07
CA THR A 154 -3.37 -11.76 -12.16
C THR A 154 -4.44 -10.93 -12.89
N PRO A 155 -4.70 -11.23 -14.19
CA PRO A 155 -5.81 -10.59 -14.92
C PRO A 155 -7.20 -10.83 -14.30
N LYS A 156 -7.33 -11.84 -13.43
CA LYS A 156 -8.59 -12.10 -12.71
C LYS A 156 -8.81 -11.07 -11.58
N GLU A 157 -7.73 -10.58 -10.96
CA GLU A 157 -7.78 -9.55 -9.91
C GLU A 157 -7.91 -8.16 -10.51
N GLN A 158 -7.14 -7.88 -11.58
CA GLN A 158 -7.19 -6.62 -12.31
C GLN A 158 -7.78 -6.83 -13.70
N ARG A 159 -9.03 -7.26 -13.76
CA ARG A 159 -9.75 -7.48 -15.01
C ARG A 159 -10.26 -6.17 -15.59
N ALA A 160 -10.27 -6.07 -16.91
CA ALA A 160 -11.04 -5.05 -17.62
C ALA A 160 -12.54 -5.26 -17.39
N THR A 161 -13.27 -4.16 -17.27
CA THR A 161 -14.75 -4.16 -17.23
C THR A 161 -15.25 -3.11 -18.22
N ASP A 162 -16.49 -3.25 -18.69
CA ASP A 162 -17.12 -2.32 -19.65
C ASP A 162 -17.18 -0.86 -19.12
N TRP A 163 -17.03 -0.69 -17.80
CA TRP A 163 -17.02 0.63 -17.13
C TRP A 163 -15.63 1.26 -17.03
N MET A 164 -14.57 0.50 -17.33
CA MET A 164 -13.20 1.00 -17.24
C MET A 164 -12.85 1.78 -18.52
N GLY A 165 -12.62 3.08 -18.36
CA GLY A 165 -12.07 3.94 -19.41
C GLY A 165 -10.52 3.92 -19.48
N PHE A 166 -9.85 2.96 -18.82
CA PHE A 166 -8.39 2.88 -18.71
C PHE A 166 -7.91 1.43 -18.82
N HIS A 167 -6.62 1.26 -19.05
CA HIS A 167 -5.98 -0.03 -19.26
C HIS A 167 -6.03 -0.94 -18.02
N SER A 168 -6.05 -2.26 -18.26
CA SER A 168 -5.98 -3.31 -17.24
C SER A 168 -4.57 -3.95 -17.22
N LEU A 169 -4.34 -4.88 -16.29
CA LEU A 169 -3.04 -5.57 -16.18
C LEU A 169 -2.56 -6.19 -17.49
N VAL A 170 -3.46 -6.76 -18.29
CA VAL A 170 -3.11 -7.40 -19.58
C VAL A 170 -2.42 -6.41 -20.52
N ASP A 171 -2.83 -5.14 -20.50
CA ASP A 171 -2.26 -4.09 -21.35
C ASP A 171 -0.86 -3.64 -20.89
N PHE A 172 -0.43 -4.05 -19.69
CA PHE A 172 0.86 -3.67 -19.10
C PHE A 172 1.92 -4.77 -19.20
N LEU A 173 1.51 -5.98 -19.60
CA LEU A 173 2.39 -7.13 -19.77
C LEU A 173 2.87 -7.26 -21.21
N ASP A 174 4.05 -7.86 -21.38
CA ASP A 174 4.56 -8.20 -22.70
C ASP A 174 3.63 -9.24 -23.36
N PRO A 175 3.11 -8.98 -24.58
CA PRO A 175 2.18 -9.87 -25.27
C PRO A 175 2.79 -11.22 -25.65
N HIS A 176 4.13 -11.33 -25.70
CA HIS A 176 4.87 -12.54 -26.02
C HIS A 176 5.37 -13.28 -24.77
N ASN A 177 5.46 -12.57 -23.62
CA ASN A 177 5.91 -13.15 -22.36
C ASN A 177 5.19 -12.54 -21.16
N PRO A 178 4.09 -13.11 -20.68
CA PRO A 178 3.29 -12.57 -19.58
C PRO A 178 4.01 -12.55 -18.23
N ASN A 179 5.23 -13.07 -18.13
CA ASN A 179 6.08 -12.92 -16.95
C ASN A 179 6.92 -11.63 -16.97
N LEU A 180 6.79 -10.80 -18.00
CA LEU A 180 7.46 -9.51 -18.13
C LEU A 180 6.44 -8.39 -18.31
N THR A 181 6.83 -7.19 -17.89
CA THR A 181 6.11 -5.95 -18.25
C THR A 181 6.48 -5.53 -19.68
N LEU A 182 5.74 -4.59 -20.27
CA LEU A 182 6.07 -4.01 -21.58
C LEU A 182 7.48 -3.40 -21.61
N GLU A 183 8.00 -2.96 -20.46
CA GLU A 183 9.35 -2.40 -20.34
C GLU A 183 10.43 -3.47 -20.15
N GLY A 184 10.06 -4.76 -20.09
CA GLY A 184 10.98 -5.89 -19.95
C GLY A 184 11.36 -6.22 -18.49
N TYR A 185 10.73 -5.63 -17.49
CA TYR A 185 10.91 -5.98 -16.09
C TYR A 185 10.06 -7.20 -15.70
N PRO A 186 10.37 -7.90 -14.59
CA PRO A 186 9.50 -8.95 -14.07
C PRO A 186 8.05 -8.47 -13.89
N ALA A 187 7.08 -9.31 -14.22
CA ALA A 187 5.66 -9.01 -14.03
C ALA A 187 5.34 -8.71 -12.56
N PRO A 188 4.32 -7.87 -12.27
CA PRO A 188 4.00 -7.43 -10.92
C PRO A 188 3.72 -8.58 -9.96
N GLN A 189 4.49 -8.61 -8.87
CA GLN A 189 4.32 -9.50 -7.73
C GLN A 189 4.17 -8.64 -6.48
N ARG A 190 3.27 -9.03 -5.58
CA ARG A 190 2.98 -8.29 -4.35
C ARG A 190 3.27 -9.14 -3.14
N ALA A 191 3.78 -8.51 -2.08
CA ALA A 191 3.93 -9.12 -0.77
C ALA A 191 3.08 -8.39 0.25
N ILE A 192 2.50 -9.15 1.19
CA ILE A 192 1.86 -8.62 2.39
C ILE A 192 2.75 -8.93 3.59
N ILE A 193 3.16 -7.90 4.30
CA ILE A 193 4.00 -8.00 5.49
C ILE A 193 3.26 -7.43 6.70
N LEU A 194 3.31 -8.18 7.80
CA LEU A 194 2.92 -7.72 9.12
C LEU A 194 4.18 -7.41 9.92
N ALA A 195 4.15 -6.30 10.65
CA ALA A 195 5.24 -5.90 11.54
C ALA A 195 4.69 -5.12 12.74
N THR A 196 5.35 -5.16 13.89
CA THR A 196 4.89 -4.46 15.09
C THR A 196 5.87 -3.36 15.51
N LYS A 197 5.33 -2.29 16.08
CA LYS A 197 6.13 -1.32 16.86
C LYS A 197 6.42 -1.94 18.21
N PRO A 198 7.68 -2.10 18.63
CA PRO A 198 8.02 -2.58 19.97
C PRO A 198 7.38 -1.75 21.10
N ARG A 199 7.31 -2.36 22.29
CA ARG A 199 6.93 -1.66 23.52
C ARG A 199 8.14 -0.99 24.14
#